data_9791da5eaaf2017675f04949406efaf0
#
_entry.id   9791da5eaaf2017675f04949406efaf0
#
_cell.length_a   1.000
_cell.length_b   1.000
_cell.length_c   1.000
_cell.angle_alpha   90.00
_cell.angle_beta   90.00
_cell.angle_gamma   90.00
#
_symmetry.space_group_name_H-M   'P 1'
#
loop_
_entity.id
_entity.type
_entity.pdbx_description
1 polymer ?
#
loop_
_entity_poly.entity_id
_entity_poly.type
_entity_poly.pdbx_seq_one_letter_code
_entity_poly.pdbx_strand_id
1 'polypeptide(L)'
;SLALVLLIILGGVNLMSYQNVVSDADSVLTVLASNNGAFPRPQGGLRGEGSAAPGAPEGGKPFLTGPGMSPETPYESRYFWVLLGENGQVIQTQTDQIVAVDEADADAYAATVWASGRTSGFLEDYRYLVSQEADGARIIFLDCHRSLSSFRITLMASAALSLLGLGAVLVLLLLLSRRIVRPMAESYEKQKRFITDAGHELKTPLTIISADTDLAEMECGENQWLADIRRQAQRLTGLTNDLVYLSRLEEAQPRMQCIEFPISDVVEEMAQSFAAPARNQNQDFALRIQPMLAYTGDEKAIRQLVSILMDNALKYTPSGGWISLQLEKQGRALVLTVFNSTTQALNQESVAHLFDRFYRVDPSRSSHTGGYGLGLSIAKGIASAHKGRIRADSPDGSSLVIQVTLPLNADRRASKRERIG
;
A
#
# COMPACT_ATOMS: atom_id res chain seq x y z
N SER A 1 2.07 -1.95 -8.75
CA SER A 1 3.22 -2.82 -8.37
C SER A 1 3.41 -4.00 -9.34
N LEU A 2 2.36 -4.80 -9.66
CA LEU A 2 2.49 -5.94 -10.59
C LEU A 2 2.99 -5.51 -11.98
N ALA A 3 2.43 -4.44 -12.55
CA ALA A 3 2.86 -3.88 -13.82
C ALA A 3 4.33 -3.43 -13.80
N LEU A 4 4.81 -2.87 -12.69
CA LEU A 4 6.21 -2.47 -12.53
C LEU A 4 7.14 -3.69 -12.53
N VAL A 5 6.77 -4.76 -11.81
CA VAL A 5 7.55 -6.01 -11.76
C VAL A 5 7.62 -6.66 -13.14
N LEU A 6 6.49 -6.75 -13.84
CA LEU A 6 6.45 -7.25 -15.22
C LEU A 6 7.32 -6.42 -16.16
N LEU A 7 7.30 -5.10 -16.05
CA LEU A 7 8.10 -4.21 -16.89
C LEU A 7 9.59 -4.39 -16.62
N ILE A 8 10.01 -4.56 -15.37
CA ILE A 8 11.42 -4.82 -15.03
C ILE A 8 11.87 -6.17 -15.56
N ILE A 9 11.07 -7.23 -15.39
CA ILE A 9 11.39 -8.56 -15.88
C ILE A 9 11.47 -8.57 -17.42
N LEU A 10 10.45 -8.01 -18.08
CA LEU A 10 10.39 -7.93 -19.55
C LEU A 10 11.56 -7.12 -20.11
N GLY A 11 11.84 -5.96 -19.49
CA GLY A 11 12.98 -5.11 -19.87
C GLY A 11 14.30 -5.83 -19.68
N GLY A 12 14.51 -6.50 -18.55
CA GLY A 12 15.74 -7.25 -18.26
C GLY A 12 15.97 -8.40 -19.21
N VAL A 13 14.93 -9.22 -19.49
CA VAL A 13 15.04 -10.35 -20.42
C VAL A 13 15.32 -9.88 -21.85
N ASN A 14 14.61 -8.85 -22.32
CA ASN A 14 14.82 -8.35 -23.69
C ASN A 14 16.17 -7.64 -23.83
N LEU A 15 16.62 -6.90 -22.79
CA LEU A 15 17.96 -6.29 -22.81
C LEU A 15 19.05 -7.36 -22.86
N MET A 16 18.92 -8.41 -22.06
CA MET A 16 19.87 -9.54 -22.07
C MET A 16 19.89 -10.26 -23.42
N SER A 17 18.71 -10.49 -24.02
CA SER A 17 18.59 -11.08 -25.37
C SER A 17 19.26 -10.22 -26.42
N TYR A 18 19.08 -8.90 -26.38
CA TYR A 18 19.76 -7.98 -27.28
C TYR A 18 21.28 -7.97 -27.09
N GLN A 19 21.74 -7.98 -25.84
CA GLN A 19 23.17 -8.04 -25.52
C GLN A 19 23.81 -9.34 -26.01
N ASN A 20 23.11 -10.47 -25.97
CA ASN A 20 23.59 -11.73 -26.54
C ASN A 20 23.78 -11.63 -28.05
N VAL A 21 22.82 -11.05 -28.78
CA VAL A 21 22.96 -10.84 -30.24
C VAL A 21 24.20 -9.98 -30.56
N VAL A 22 24.42 -8.90 -29.80
CA VAL A 22 25.58 -8.03 -29.95
C VAL A 22 26.87 -8.77 -29.62
N SER A 23 26.94 -9.48 -28.52
CA SER A 23 28.12 -10.20 -28.05
C SER A 23 28.52 -11.33 -29.00
N ASP A 24 27.54 -12.09 -29.50
CA ASP A 24 27.79 -13.16 -30.49
C ASP A 24 28.36 -12.58 -31.77
N ALA A 25 27.78 -11.49 -32.29
CA ALA A 25 28.26 -10.81 -33.49
C ALA A 25 29.65 -10.24 -33.29
N ASP A 26 29.93 -9.59 -32.14
CA ASP A 26 31.25 -9.01 -31.85
C ASP A 26 32.33 -10.11 -31.72
N SER A 27 31.98 -11.27 -31.20
CA SER A 27 32.87 -12.42 -31.11
C SER A 27 33.29 -12.91 -32.52
N VAL A 28 32.33 -13.02 -33.43
CA VAL A 28 32.59 -13.40 -34.83
C VAL A 28 33.46 -12.34 -35.52
N LEU A 29 33.11 -11.06 -35.41
CA LEU A 29 33.85 -9.96 -35.99
C LEU A 29 35.29 -9.87 -35.49
N THR A 30 35.53 -10.15 -34.22
CA THR A 30 36.85 -10.19 -33.60
C THR A 30 37.74 -11.27 -34.24
N VAL A 31 37.16 -12.47 -34.47
CA VAL A 31 37.87 -13.57 -35.16
C VAL A 31 38.20 -13.20 -36.61
N LEU A 32 37.26 -12.60 -37.34
CA LEU A 32 37.49 -12.15 -38.71
C LEU A 32 38.56 -11.04 -38.76
N ALA A 33 38.51 -10.08 -37.85
CA ALA A 33 39.47 -8.99 -37.77
C ALA A 33 40.91 -9.48 -37.50
N SER A 34 41.03 -10.48 -36.59
CA SER A 34 42.37 -11.06 -36.28
C SER A 34 42.94 -11.94 -37.38
N ASN A 35 42.17 -12.29 -38.41
CA ASN A 35 42.58 -13.16 -39.52
C ASN A 35 42.34 -12.54 -40.89
N ASN A 36 42.60 -11.23 -41.01
CA ASN A 36 42.54 -10.48 -42.27
C ASN A 36 41.20 -10.61 -43.03
N GLY A 37 40.09 -10.63 -42.28
CA GLY A 37 38.72 -10.70 -42.84
C GLY A 37 38.27 -12.10 -43.27
N ALA A 38 38.96 -13.16 -42.86
CA ALA A 38 38.59 -14.52 -43.16
C ALA A 38 38.58 -15.43 -41.91
N PHE A 39 37.80 -16.46 -41.90
CA PHE A 39 37.90 -17.45 -40.82
C PHE A 39 39.22 -18.26 -40.99
N PRO A 40 39.88 -18.63 -39.87
CA PRO A 40 41.06 -19.50 -39.93
C PRO A 40 40.66 -20.85 -40.59
N ARG A 41 41.43 -21.27 -41.60
CA ARG A 41 41.20 -22.58 -42.27
C ARG A 41 41.45 -23.69 -41.24
N PRO A 42 40.54 -24.70 -41.13
CA PRO A 42 40.87 -25.90 -40.39
C PRO A 42 42.13 -26.50 -41.00
N GLN A 43 43.21 -26.64 -40.25
CA GLN A 43 44.37 -27.41 -40.70
C GLN A 43 43.92 -28.88 -40.73
N GLY A 44 43.34 -29.26 -41.84
CA GLY A 44 43.10 -30.62 -42.21
C GLY A 44 44.46 -31.25 -42.45
N GLY A 45 45.02 -31.85 -41.43
CA GLY A 45 46.16 -32.74 -41.60
C GLY A 45 45.73 -33.90 -42.48
N LEU A 46 46.17 -33.88 -43.74
CA LEU A 46 46.37 -35.10 -44.51
C LEU A 46 47.24 -36.03 -43.61
N ARG A 47 46.65 -37.09 -43.10
CA ARG A 47 47.39 -38.19 -42.49
C ARG A 47 48.33 -38.71 -43.55
N GLY A 48 49.56 -38.23 -43.55
CA GLY A 48 50.67 -38.98 -44.07
C GLY A 48 50.91 -40.16 -43.13
N GLU A 49 50.79 -41.36 -43.67
CA GLU A 49 51.24 -42.58 -43.01
C GLU A 49 52.74 -42.42 -42.68
N GLY A 50 53.08 -42.46 -41.38
CA GLY A 50 54.46 -42.48 -40.98
C GLY A 50 54.67 -42.16 -39.49
N SER A 51 54.87 -43.27 -38.72
CA SER A 51 55.61 -43.30 -37.45
C SER A 51 54.97 -42.68 -36.23
N ALA A 52 54.37 -43.51 -35.42
CA ALA A 52 54.01 -43.24 -34.05
C ALA A 52 55.22 -43.10 -33.16
N ALA A 53 55.42 -41.91 -32.54
CA ALA A 53 56.18 -41.72 -31.33
C ALA A 53 55.26 -41.74 -30.13
N PRO A 54 55.48 -42.57 -29.09
CA PRO A 54 54.63 -42.65 -27.89
C PRO A 54 54.99 -41.50 -26.94
N GLY A 55 54.05 -40.61 -26.65
CA GLY A 55 54.23 -39.64 -25.59
C GLY A 55 53.67 -38.25 -25.75
N ALA A 56 52.74 -37.97 -26.70
CA ALA A 56 52.07 -36.69 -26.81
C ALA A 56 50.74 -36.75 -26.03
N PRO A 57 50.39 -35.75 -25.16
CA PRO A 57 49.08 -35.72 -24.50
C PRO A 57 47.96 -35.54 -25.51
N GLU A 58 47.07 -36.49 -25.59
CA GLU A 58 45.80 -36.39 -26.27
C GLU A 58 44.97 -35.27 -25.64
N GLY A 59 44.59 -34.25 -26.44
CA GLY A 59 43.64 -33.26 -25.96
C GLY A 59 43.81 -31.83 -26.48
N GLY A 60 44.43 -31.66 -27.63
CA GLY A 60 44.36 -30.38 -28.34
C GLY A 60 42.97 -30.13 -28.89
N LYS A 61 42.13 -29.39 -28.20
CA LYS A 61 40.88 -28.85 -28.79
C LYS A 61 41.27 -28.02 -30.02
N PRO A 62 40.54 -28.12 -31.14
CA PRO A 62 40.83 -27.30 -32.29
C PRO A 62 40.77 -25.82 -31.92
N PHE A 63 41.83 -25.08 -32.25
CA PHE A 63 42.09 -23.68 -31.96
C PHE A 63 41.13 -22.70 -32.68
N LEU A 64 39.94 -23.15 -33.06
CA LEU A 64 38.99 -22.45 -33.92
C LEU A 64 37.79 -21.85 -33.24
N THR A 65 37.68 -21.98 -31.92
CA THR A 65 36.49 -21.48 -31.25
C THR A 65 36.89 -20.55 -30.08
N GLY A 66 36.62 -19.27 -30.25
CA GLY A 66 36.49 -18.39 -29.10
C GLY A 66 35.44 -18.92 -28.14
N PRO A 67 35.43 -18.54 -26.86
CA PRO A 67 34.44 -18.99 -25.92
C PRO A 67 33.02 -18.66 -26.43
N GLY A 68 32.22 -19.71 -26.79
CA GLY A 68 30.84 -19.57 -27.27
C GLY A 68 30.63 -19.81 -28.77
N MET A 69 31.65 -20.02 -29.61
CA MET A 69 31.49 -20.26 -31.04
C MET A 69 31.28 -21.77 -31.34
N SER A 70 30.30 -22.07 -32.20
CA SER A 70 30.12 -23.39 -32.80
C SER A 70 31.17 -23.65 -33.88
N PRO A 71 31.64 -24.89 -34.10
CA PRO A 71 32.49 -25.24 -35.23
C PRO A 71 31.83 -24.95 -36.58
N GLU A 72 30.53 -24.82 -36.66
CA GLU A 72 29.74 -24.51 -37.86
C GLU A 72 29.68 -22.99 -38.17
N THR A 73 30.05 -22.14 -37.19
CA THR A 73 30.00 -20.66 -37.34
C THR A 73 30.64 -20.16 -38.64
N PRO A 74 31.80 -20.66 -39.11
CA PRO A 74 32.40 -20.20 -40.34
C PRO A 74 31.56 -20.50 -41.61
N TYR A 75 30.72 -21.50 -41.58
CA TYR A 75 29.85 -21.92 -42.68
C TYR A 75 28.48 -21.23 -42.66
N GLU A 76 28.05 -20.81 -41.47
CA GLU A 76 26.76 -20.15 -41.24
C GLU A 76 26.83 -18.65 -41.31
N SER A 77 28.04 -18.06 -41.11
CA SER A 77 28.22 -16.62 -41.05
C SER A 77 28.28 -16.02 -42.47
N ARG A 78 27.43 -15.03 -42.70
CA ARG A 78 27.43 -14.22 -43.91
C ARG A 78 28.08 -12.90 -43.59
N TYR A 79 29.15 -12.56 -44.28
CA TYR A 79 29.91 -11.36 -44.01
C TYR A 79 30.56 -10.84 -45.30
N PHE A 80 30.94 -9.57 -45.30
CA PHE A 80 31.76 -8.95 -46.32
C PHE A 80 32.70 -7.96 -45.63
N TRP A 81 33.75 -7.56 -46.35
CA TRP A 81 34.64 -6.55 -45.82
C TRP A 81 35.17 -5.66 -46.96
N VAL A 82 35.52 -4.43 -46.58
CA VAL A 82 36.11 -3.42 -47.47
C VAL A 82 37.38 -2.92 -46.83
N LEU A 83 38.47 -2.91 -47.57
CA LEU A 83 39.75 -2.30 -47.19
C LEU A 83 39.81 -0.90 -47.73
N LEU A 84 39.97 0.08 -46.86
CA LEU A 84 40.10 1.49 -47.16
C LEU A 84 41.53 1.94 -46.89
N GLY A 85 42.08 2.80 -47.78
CA GLY A 85 43.34 3.47 -47.53
C GLY A 85 43.21 4.61 -46.53
N GLU A 86 44.36 5.23 -46.18
CA GLU A 86 44.43 6.34 -45.21
C GLU A 86 43.49 7.52 -45.55
N ASN A 87 43.21 7.73 -46.84
CA ASN A 87 42.33 8.80 -47.31
C ASN A 87 40.84 8.36 -47.44
N GLY A 88 40.48 7.16 -46.98
CA GLY A 88 39.12 6.62 -47.12
C GLY A 88 38.75 6.12 -48.51
N GLN A 89 39.74 5.99 -49.45
CA GLN A 89 39.50 5.39 -50.74
C GLN A 89 39.45 3.87 -50.65
N VAL A 90 38.55 3.25 -51.41
CA VAL A 90 38.44 1.80 -51.47
C VAL A 90 39.68 1.22 -52.18
N ILE A 91 40.35 0.28 -51.50
CA ILE A 91 41.49 -0.47 -52.07
C ILE A 91 41.04 -1.85 -52.55
N GLN A 92 40.22 -2.53 -51.73
CA GLN A 92 39.75 -3.88 -52.03
C GLN A 92 38.41 -4.13 -51.36
N THR A 93 37.49 -4.79 -52.07
CA THR A 93 36.18 -5.20 -51.56
C THR A 93 36.06 -6.70 -51.74
N GLN A 94 35.50 -7.38 -50.73
CA GLN A 94 35.27 -8.83 -50.75
C GLN A 94 33.83 -9.12 -50.32
N THR A 95 33.05 -9.68 -51.25
CA THR A 95 31.61 -10.03 -51.04
C THR A 95 31.28 -11.48 -51.25
N ASP A 96 32.29 -12.37 -51.46
CA ASP A 96 32.09 -13.80 -51.79
C ASP A 96 31.29 -14.59 -50.73
N GLN A 97 31.19 -14.12 -49.50
CA GLN A 97 30.50 -14.79 -48.41
C GLN A 97 29.07 -14.32 -48.22
N ILE A 98 28.58 -13.40 -49.08
CA ILE A 98 27.24 -12.85 -49.02
C ILE A 98 26.71 -12.59 -50.45
N VAL A 99 25.44 -12.99 -50.68
CA VAL A 99 24.78 -12.81 -51.98
C VAL A 99 23.96 -11.51 -52.03
N ALA A 100 23.54 -11.03 -50.83
CA ALA A 100 22.63 -9.90 -50.73
C ALA A 100 23.27 -8.53 -50.90
N VAL A 101 24.60 -8.44 -50.97
CA VAL A 101 25.35 -7.20 -51.08
C VAL A 101 26.32 -7.32 -52.28
N ASP A 102 26.22 -6.40 -53.21
CA ASP A 102 27.21 -6.27 -54.31
C ASP A 102 28.40 -5.37 -53.91
N GLU A 103 29.43 -5.27 -54.77
CA GLU A 103 30.61 -4.45 -54.46
C GLU A 103 30.25 -2.98 -54.29
N ALA A 104 29.31 -2.45 -55.07
CA ALA A 104 28.93 -1.05 -55.00
C ALA A 104 28.20 -0.71 -53.70
N ASP A 105 27.32 -1.62 -53.25
CA ASP A 105 26.63 -1.48 -51.94
C ASP A 105 27.62 -1.60 -50.78
N ALA A 106 28.57 -2.57 -50.85
CA ALA A 106 29.60 -2.74 -49.85
C ALA A 106 30.48 -1.50 -49.69
N ASP A 107 30.86 -0.90 -50.79
CA ASP A 107 31.66 0.35 -50.82
C ASP A 107 30.87 1.52 -50.22
N ALA A 108 29.57 1.65 -50.53
CA ALA A 108 28.69 2.66 -49.95
C ALA A 108 28.53 2.50 -48.43
N TYR A 109 28.36 1.26 -47.93
CA TYR A 109 28.33 0.95 -46.50
C TYR A 109 29.67 1.33 -45.83
N ALA A 110 30.80 0.96 -46.44
CA ALA A 110 32.13 1.30 -45.92
C ALA A 110 32.37 2.81 -45.86
N ALA A 111 31.96 3.55 -46.88
CA ALA A 111 32.06 5.02 -46.91
C ALA A 111 31.20 5.64 -45.78
N THR A 112 30.01 5.13 -45.54
CA THR A 112 29.10 5.58 -44.45
C THR A 112 29.74 5.35 -43.07
N VAL A 113 30.29 4.15 -42.84
CA VAL A 113 30.99 3.85 -41.57
C VAL A 113 32.21 4.68 -41.39
N TRP A 114 33.03 4.85 -42.42
CA TRP A 114 34.24 5.70 -42.39
C TRP A 114 33.93 7.14 -42.03
N ALA A 115 32.90 7.73 -42.66
CA ALA A 115 32.46 9.10 -42.37
C ALA A 115 31.93 9.25 -40.92
N SER A 116 31.40 8.18 -40.32
CA SER A 116 30.88 8.22 -38.93
C SER A 116 31.99 8.28 -37.86
N GLY A 117 33.24 7.90 -38.21
CA GLY A 117 34.35 7.81 -37.27
C GLY A 117 34.23 6.78 -36.14
N ARG A 118 33.21 5.92 -36.17
CA ARG A 118 33.00 4.90 -35.16
C ARG A 118 33.73 3.61 -35.48
N THR A 119 34.31 2.97 -34.46
CA THR A 119 35.06 1.73 -34.62
C THR A 119 34.18 0.48 -34.66
N SER A 120 32.97 0.52 -34.12
CA SER A 120 32.01 -0.57 -34.18
C SER A 120 30.57 -0.04 -34.05
N GLY A 121 29.61 -0.79 -34.53
CA GLY A 121 28.19 -0.40 -34.46
C GLY A 121 27.30 -1.29 -35.31
N PHE A 122 26.05 -0.89 -35.44
CA PHE A 122 25.13 -1.44 -36.44
C PHE A 122 24.93 -0.40 -37.57
N LEU A 123 24.89 -0.91 -38.78
CA LEU A 123 24.41 -0.16 -39.95
C LEU A 123 23.32 -1.06 -40.57
N GLU A 124 22.05 -0.63 -40.48
CA GLU A 124 20.90 -1.46 -40.81
C GLU A 124 20.90 -2.79 -40.01
N ASP A 125 20.90 -3.92 -40.72
CA ASP A 125 20.95 -5.27 -40.10
C ASP A 125 22.39 -5.85 -40.04
N TYR A 126 23.40 -5.03 -40.40
CA TYR A 126 24.82 -5.41 -40.38
C TYR A 126 25.50 -4.89 -39.11
N ARG A 127 26.16 -5.78 -38.37
CA ARG A 127 27.09 -5.42 -37.30
C ARG A 127 28.46 -5.21 -37.94
N TYR A 128 29.13 -4.09 -37.68
CA TYR A 128 30.45 -3.81 -38.25
C TYR A 128 31.52 -3.59 -37.18
N LEU A 129 32.76 -3.88 -37.60
CA LEU A 129 33.97 -3.62 -36.83
C LEU A 129 35.04 -3.05 -37.76
N VAL A 130 35.65 -1.96 -37.32
CA VAL A 130 36.77 -1.32 -38.04
C VAL A 130 38.08 -1.80 -37.42
N SER A 131 38.89 -2.50 -38.20
CA SER A 131 40.25 -2.96 -37.84
C SER A 131 41.29 -2.09 -38.53
N GLN A 132 42.17 -1.48 -37.74
CA GLN A 132 43.30 -0.69 -38.29
C GLN A 132 44.36 -1.64 -38.86
N GLU A 133 44.84 -1.37 -40.07
CA GLU A 133 45.94 -2.05 -40.73
C GLU A 133 47.08 -1.07 -41.03
N ALA A 134 48.27 -1.57 -41.44
CA ALA A 134 49.44 -0.75 -41.65
C ALA A 134 49.24 0.34 -42.71
N ASP A 135 48.43 0.07 -43.76
CA ASP A 135 48.21 0.95 -44.89
C ASP A 135 46.74 1.46 -44.97
N GLY A 136 45.99 1.42 -43.86
CA GLY A 136 44.59 1.89 -43.86
C GLY A 136 43.71 1.19 -42.80
N ALA A 137 42.44 0.96 -43.13
CA ALA A 137 41.50 0.32 -42.23
C ALA A 137 40.62 -0.68 -42.97
N ARG A 138 40.43 -1.84 -42.39
CA ARG A 138 39.50 -2.85 -42.87
C ARG A 138 38.18 -2.75 -42.09
N ILE A 139 37.09 -2.57 -42.81
CA ILE A 139 35.75 -2.55 -42.23
C ILE A 139 35.09 -3.88 -42.57
N ILE A 140 34.75 -4.66 -41.52
CA ILE A 140 34.13 -5.97 -41.65
C ILE A 140 32.68 -5.86 -41.24
N PHE A 141 31.77 -6.34 -42.05
CA PHE A 141 30.34 -6.34 -41.85
C PHE A 141 29.82 -7.78 -41.70
N LEU A 142 29.08 -8.05 -40.66
CA LEU A 142 28.45 -9.34 -40.39
C LEU A 142 26.92 -9.19 -40.49
N ASP A 143 26.29 -10.02 -41.31
CA ASP A 143 24.83 -10.08 -41.43
C ASP A 143 24.20 -10.62 -40.14
N CYS A 144 23.49 -9.77 -39.47
CA CYS A 144 22.72 -10.06 -38.24
C CYS A 144 21.21 -10.09 -38.46
N HIS A 145 20.73 -10.05 -39.71
CA HIS A 145 19.32 -9.97 -40.06
C HIS A 145 18.50 -11.08 -39.36
N ARG A 146 18.97 -12.33 -39.40
CA ARG A 146 18.30 -13.47 -38.77
C ARG A 146 18.21 -13.34 -37.25
N SER A 147 19.29 -12.96 -36.61
CA SER A 147 19.34 -12.80 -35.13
C SER A 147 18.50 -11.61 -34.68
N LEU A 148 18.56 -10.48 -35.41
CA LEU A 148 17.74 -9.30 -35.12
C LEU A 148 16.25 -9.55 -35.40
N SER A 149 15.89 -10.30 -36.45
CA SER A 149 14.49 -10.66 -36.73
C SER A 149 13.92 -11.58 -35.65
N SER A 150 14.69 -12.58 -35.21
CA SER A 150 14.31 -13.44 -34.05
C SER A 150 14.12 -12.63 -32.80
N PHE A 151 15.03 -11.69 -32.51
CA PHE A 151 14.90 -10.78 -31.37
C PHE A 151 13.62 -9.94 -31.46
N ARG A 152 13.33 -9.32 -32.63
CA ARG A 152 12.11 -8.51 -32.83
C ARG A 152 10.83 -9.34 -32.64
N ILE A 153 10.80 -10.59 -33.13
CA ILE A 153 9.65 -11.49 -32.93
C ILE A 153 9.48 -11.83 -31.45
N THR A 154 10.56 -12.15 -30.75
CA THR A 154 10.53 -12.45 -29.31
C THR A 154 10.07 -11.24 -28.49
N LEU A 155 10.56 -10.04 -28.84
CA LEU A 155 10.16 -8.79 -28.22
C LEU A 155 8.66 -8.52 -28.39
N MET A 156 8.13 -8.67 -29.61
CA MET A 156 6.71 -8.47 -29.87
C MET A 156 5.84 -9.53 -29.17
N ALA A 157 6.24 -10.80 -29.22
CA ALA A 157 5.52 -11.87 -28.56
C ALA A 157 5.49 -11.69 -27.04
N SER A 158 6.62 -11.36 -26.43
CA SER A 158 6.71 -11.11 -24.99
C SER A 158 5.89 -9.88 -24.55
N ALA A 159 5.89 -8.81 -25.35
CA ALA A 159 5.08 -7.61 -25.10
C ALA A 159 3.57 -7.92 -25.20
N ALA A 160 3.16 -8.65 -26.27
CA ALA A 160 1.76 -9.05 -26.45
C ALA A 160 1.27 -9.96 -25.30
N LEU A 161 2.05 -10.95 -24.90
CA LEU A 161 1.72 -11.85 -23.78
C LEU A 161 1.61 -11.10 -22.46
N SER A 162 2.51 -10.15 -22.22
CA SER A 162 2.47 -9.30 -21.01
C SER A 162 1.23 -8.40 -20.96
N LEU A 163 0.85 -7.81 -22.09
CA LEU A 163 -0.35 -6.99 -22.20
C LEU A 163 -1.62 -7.81 -21.96
N LEU A 164 -1.69 -9.03 -22.53
CA LEU A 164 -2.80 -9.95 -22.35
C LEU A 164 -2.90 -10.41 -20.88
N GLY A 165 -1.78 -10.75 -20.25
CA GLY A 165 -1.72 -11.10 -18.84
C GLY A 165 -2.18 -9.96 -17.92
N LEU A 166 -1.76 -8.73 -18.19
CA LEU A 166 -2.19 -7.56 -17.43
C LEU A 166 -3.70 -7.31 -17.59
N GLY A 167 -4.22 -7.47 -18.81
CA GLY A 167 -5.66 -7.39 -19.10
C GLY A 167 -6.46 -8.46 -18.35
N ALA A 168 -6.00 -9.70 -18.33
CA ALA A 168 -6.64 -10.79 -17.60
C ALA A 168 -6.71 -10.52 -16.09
N VAL A 169 -5.60 -10.04 -15.50
CA VAL A 169 -5.57 -9.64 -14.07
C VAL A 169 -6.54 -8.49 -13.79
N LEU A 170 -6.60 -7.49 -14.66
CA LEU A 170 -7.55 -6.37 -14.52
C LEU A 170 -9.00 -6.86 -14.54
N VAL A 171 -9.35 -7.71 -15.50
CA VAL A 171 -10.71 -8.31 -15.59
C VAL A 171 -11.01 -9.11 -14.34
N LEU A 172 -10.08 -9.95 -13.86
CA LEU A 172 -10.24 -10.73 -12.63
C LEU A 172 -10.49 -9.83 -11.42
N LEU A 173 -9.73 -8.75 -11.25
CA LEU A 173 -9.91 -7.78 -10.15
C LEU A 173 -11.28 -7.10 -10.23
N LEU A 174 -11.75 -6.72 -11.42
CA LEU A 174 -13.07 -6.13 -11.60
C LEU A 174 -14.20 -7.11 -11.26
N LEU A 175 -14.05 -8.37 -11.65
CA LEU A 175 -15.01 -9.43 -11.33
C LEU A 175 -15.04 -9.73 -9.82
N LEU A 176 -13.87 -9.85 -9.19
CA LEU A 176 -13.75 -10.05 -7.74
C LEU A 176 -14.34 -8.87 -6.95
N SER A 177 -14.04 -7.64 -7.37
CA SER A 177 -14.58 -6.42 -6.76
C SER A 177 -16.10 -6.41 -6.79
N ARG A 178 -16.71 -6.71 -7.94
CA ARG A 178 -18.17 -6.75 -8.08
C ARG A 178 -18.80 -7.90 -7.30
N ARG A 179 -18.17 -9.06 -7.26
CA ARG A 179 -18.76 -10.28 -6.69
C ARG A 179 -18.52 -10.44 -5.19
N ILE A 180 -17.46 -9.89 -4.62
CA ILE A 180 -17.09 -10.06 -3.22
C ILE A 180 -17.19 -8.74 -2.44
N VAL A 181 -16.55 -7.69 -2.92
CA VAL A 181 -16.45 -6.44 -2.15
C VAL A 181 -17.78 -5.71 -2.08
N ARG A 182 -18.49 -5.62 -3.21
CA ARG A 182 -19.78 -4.91 -3.27
C ARG A 182 -20.85 -5.54 -2.37
N PRO A 183 -21.09 -6.88 -2.39
CA PRO A 183 -22.07 -7.50 -1.49
C PRO A 183 -21.72 -7.33 -0.01
N MET A 184 -20.44 -7.35 0.35
CA MET A 184 -20.02 -7.08 1.74
C MET A 184 -20.36 -5.66 2.17
N ALA A 185 -20.09 -4.67 1.32
CA ALA A 185 -20.45 -3.27 1.60
C ALA A 185 -21.97 -3.09 1.71
N GLU A 186 -22.74 -3.68 0.79
CA GLU A 186 -24.21 -3.64 0.82
C GLU A 186 -24.78 -4.35 2.06
N SER A 187 -24.20 -5.49 2.48
CA SER A 187 -24.60 -6.19 3.71
C SER A 187 -24.34 -5.36 4.95
N TYR A 188 -23.18 -4.70 5.01
CA TYR A 188 -22.84 -3.81 6.12
C TYR A 188 -23.80 -2.62 6.22
N GLU A 189 -24.15 -1.98 5.09
CA GLU A 189 -25.11 -0.88 5.04
C GLU A 189 -26.54 -1.34 5.41
N LYS A 190 -26.94 -2.55 5.01
CA LYS A 190 -28.24 -3.14 5.42
C LYS A 190 -28.30 -3.41 6.92
N GLN A 191 -27.23 -3.98 7.49
CA GLN A 191 -27.13 -4.24 8.94
C GLN A 191 -27.26 -2.94 9.73
N LYS A 192 -26.64 -1.87 9.23
CA LYS A 192 -26.66 -0.55 9.85
C LYS A 192 -28.07 0.08 9.83
N ARG A 193 -28.73 0.06 8.67
CA ARG A 193 -30.12 0.53 8.54
C ARG A 193 -31.05 -0.27 9.47
N PHE A 194 -30.88 -1.61 9.51
CA PHE A 194 -31.67 -2.45 10.39
C PHE A 194 -31.53 -2.04 11.86
N ILE A 195 -30.31 -1.73 12.34
CA ILE A 195 -30.09 -1.25 13.71
C ILE A 195 -30.82 0.08 13.97
N THR A 196 -30.74 1.01 13.00
CA THR A 196 -31.41 2.32 13.12
C THR A 196 -32.93 2.18 13.14
N ASP A 197 -33.50 1.39 12.22
CA ASP A 197 -34.94 1.16 12.10
C ASP A 197 -35.47 0.40 13.33
N ALA A 198 -34.79 -0.68 13.75
CA ALA A 198 -35.14 -1.41 14.96
C ALA A 198 -35.07 -0.51 16.20
N GLY A 199 -34.12 0.41 16.27
CA GLY A 199 -34.03 1.38 17.36
C GLY A 199 -35.25 2.32 17.44
N HIS A 200 -35.71 2.79 16.29
CA HIS A 200 -36.95 3.61 16.24
C HIS A 200 -38.18 2.81 16.61
N GLU A 201 -38.32 1.56 16.12
CA GLU A 201 -39.46 0.69 16.43
C GLU A 201 -39.47 0.20 17.89
N LEU A 202 -38.33 0.09 18.53
CA LEU A 202 -38.24 -0.27 19.98
C LEU A 202 -38.50 0.93 20.89
N LYS A 203 -38.26 2.15 20.46
CA LYS A 203 -38.45 3.34 21.30
C LYS A 203 -39.92 3.57 21.64
N THR A 204 -40.83 3.36 20.69
CA THR A 204 -42.27 3.57 20.88
C THR A 204 -42.85 2.66 21.96
N PRO A 205 -42.69 1.31 21.92
CA PRO A 205 -43.22 0.44 22.98
C PRO A 205 -42.59 0.71 24.33
N LEU A 206 -41.29 1.06 24.39
CA LEU A 206 -40.62 1.40 25.64
C LEU A 206 -41.18 2.70 26.25
N THR A 207 -41.54 3.67 25.44
CA THR A 207 -42.19 4.91 25.89
C THR A 207 -43.57 4.61 26.45
N ILE A 208 -44.35 3.72 25.83
CA ILE A 208 -45.67 3.30 26.32
C ILE A 208 -45.54 2.55 27.67
N ILE A 209 -44.61 1.58 27.76
CA ILE A 209 -44.35 0.86 29.00
C ILE A 209 -43.98 1.82 30.13
N SER A 210 -43.15 2.82 29.87
CA SER A 210 -42.80 3.84 30.88
C SER A 210 -44.01 4.65 31.30
N ALA A 211 -44.83 5.11 30.34
CA ALA A 211 -46.04 5.89 30.66
C ALA A 211 -47.08 5.07 31.43
N ASP A 212 -47.33 3.82 31.05
CA ASP A 212 -48.25 2.91 31.74
C ASP A 212 -47.74 2.59 33.15
N THR A 213 -46.44 2.45 33.34
CA THR A 213 -45.84 2.24 34.67
C THR A 213 -46.01 3.47 35.55
N ASP A 214 -45.85 4.70 35.00
CA ASP A 214 -46.09 5.93 35.74
C ASP A 214 -47.55 6.10 36.13
N LEU A 215 -48.49 5.77 35.24
CA LEU A 215 -49.92 5.78 35.53
C LEU A 215 -50.30 4.73 36.62
N ALA A 216 -49.78 3.51 36.50
CA ALA A 216 -50.03 2.47 37.48
C ALA A 216 -49.46 2.85 38.88
N GLU A 217 -48.34 3.54 38.94
CA GLU A 217 -47.77 4.04 40.19
C GLU A 217 -48.62 5.17 40.82
N MET A 218 -49.23 6.02 39.97
CA MET A 218 -50.18 7.04 40.45
C MET A 218 -51.48 6.45 41.00
N GLU A 219 -51.96 5.33 40.45
CA GLU A 219 -53.17 4.66 40.90
C GLU A 219 -52.96 3.75 42.09
N CYS A 220 -51.87 2.98 42.11
CA CYS A 220 -51.62 1.95 43.11
C CYS A 220 -50.65 2.38 44.21
N GLY A 221 -50.07 3.58 44.11
CA GLY A 221 -48.98 4.06 44.99
C GLY A 221 -47.64 3.45 44.68
N GLU A 222 -46.62 3.84 45.45
CA GLU A 222 -45.25 3.33 45.28
C GLU A 222 -45.20 1.79 45.44
N ASN A 223 -44.73 1.11 44.40
CA ASN A 223 -44.59 -0.34 44.38
C ASN A 223 -43.20 -0.71 43.82
N GLN A 224 -42.48 -1.55 44.53
CA GLN A 224 -41.15 -1.99 44.15
C GLN A 224 -41.12 -2.61 42.75
N TRP A 225 -42.16 -3.36 42.37
CA TRP A 225 -42.23 -3.97 41.02
C TRP A 225 -42.39 -2.95 39.93
N LEU A 226 -43.18 -1.91 40.12
CA LEU A 226 -43.35 -0.81 39.19
C LEU A 226 -42.03 -0.01 39.03
N ALA A 227 -41.36 0.25 40.15
CA ALA A 227 -40.02 0.89 40.13
C ALA A 227 -38.98 0.05 39.38
N ASP A 228 -39.06 -1.30 39.49
CA ASP A 228 -38.19 -2.20 38.75
C ASP A 228 -38.49 -2.19 37.24
N ILE A 229 -39.77 -2.23 36.85
CA ILE A 229 -40.21 -2.15 35.45
C ILE A 229 -39.74 -0.82 34.85
N ARG A 230 -39.96 0.30 35.55
CA ARG A 230 -39.52 1.61 35.13
C ARG A 230 -37.99 1.64 34.90
N ARG A 231 -37.20 1.14 35.83
CA ARG A 231 -35.74 1.06 35.69
C ARG A 231 -35.33 0.26 34.46
N GLN A 232 -36.00 -0.90 34.20
CA GLN A 232 -35.71 -1.73 33.03
C GLN A 232 -36.09 -1.03 31.70
N ALA A 233 -37.26 -0.35 31.66
CA ALA A 233 -37.70 0.40 30.49
C ALA A 233 -36.75 1.55 30.18
N GLN A 234 -36.36 2.33 31.19
CA GLN A 234 -35.35 3.41 31.01
C GLN A 234 -34.00 2.86 30.55
N ARG A 235 -33.60 1.74 31.12
CA ARG A 235 -32.35 1.06 30.75
C ARG A 235 -32.36 0.60 29.28
N LEU A 236 -33.45 -0.02 28.81
CA LEU A 236 -33.61 -0.43 27.40
C LEU A 236 -33.69 0.76 26.47
N THR A 237 -34.32 1.87 26.86
CA THR A 237 -34.36 3.10 26.11
C THR A 237 -32.97 3.68 25.94
N GLY A 238 -32.15 3.70 27.00
CA GLY A 238 -30.75 4.13 26.92
C GLY A 238 -29.93 3.28 25.93
N LEU A 239 -30.03 1.95 26.05
CA LEU A 239 -29.34 1.02 25.14
C LEU A 239 -29.73 1.24 23.69
N THR A 240 -31.01 1.42 23.41
CA THR A 240 -31.53 1.64 22.05
C THR A 240 -31.01 2.94 21.47
N ASN A 241 -31.02 4.03 22.27
CA ASN A 241 -30.49 5.32 21.86
C ASN A 241 -28.98 5.24 21.56
N ASP A 242 -28.20 4.56 22.40
CA ASP A 242 -26.76 4.34 22.23
C ASP A 242 -26.45 3.56 20.94
N LEU A 243 -27.23 2.52 20.64
CA LEU A 243 -27.11 1.73 19.41
C LEU A 243 -27.39 2.55 18.15
N VAL A 244 -28.49 3.32 18.16
CA VAL A 244 -28.84 4.20 17.04
C VAL A 244 -27.79 5.29 16.86
N TYR A 245 -27.30 5.87 17.96
CA TYR A 245 -26.27 6.90 17.90
C TYR A 245 -24.95 6.36 17.33
N LEU A 246 -24.51 5.19 17.81
CA LEU A 246 -23.32 4.52 17.28
C LEU A 246 -23.45 4.18 15.78
N SER A 247 -24.62 3.69 15.36
CA SER A 247 -24.91 3.42 13.96
C SER A 247 -24.76 4.67 13.07
N ARG A 248 -25.24 5.83 13.57
CA ARG A 248 -25.09 7.13 12.86
C ARG A 248 -23.66 7.63 12.78
N LEU A 249 -22.88 7.46 13.87
CA LEU A 249 -21.47 7.86 13.89
C LEU A 249 -20.61 7.07 12.88
N GLU A 250 -21.04 5.87 12.52
CA GLU A 250 -20.37 5.00 11.56
C GLU A 250 -20.79 5.25 10.10
N GLU A 251 -21.63 6.24 9.85
CA GLU A 251 -21.93 6.67 8.48
C GLU A 251 -20.68 7.20 7.78
N ALA A 252 -20.57 6.96 6.48
CA ALA A 252 -19.44 7.42 5.67
C ALA A 252 -19.27 8.95 5.75
N GLN A 253 -20.39 9.66 5.98
CA GLN A 253 -20.43 11.10 6.25
C GLN A 253 -21.42 11.39 7.38
N PRO A 254 -20.98 11.31 8.65
CA PRO A 254 -21.83 11.67 9.78
C PRO A 254 -22.30 13.12 9.63
N ARG A 255 -23.59 13.35 9.84
CA ARG A 255 -24.15 14.72 9.83
C ARG A 255 -23.75 15.43 11.13
N MET A 256 -22.56 16.01 11.15
CA MET A 256 -22.04 16.79 12.29
C MET A 256 -22.29 18.28 12.08
N GLN A 257 -22.74 18.98 13.13
CA GLN A 257 -22.86 20.42 13.12
C GLN A 257 -21.51 21.02 13.60
N CYS A 258 -20.56 21.14 12.68
CA CYS A 258 -19.24 21.68 13.01
C CYS A 258 -19.31 23.20 13.13
N ILE A 259 -19.24 23.70 14.36
CA ILE A 259 -19.13 25.13 14.72
C ILE A 259 -17.88 25.36 15.54
N GLU A 260 -17.37 26.59 15.57
CA GLU A 260 -16.30 26.96 16.49
C GLU A 260 -16.90 27.30 17.86
N PHE A 261 -16.38 26.70 18.92
CA PHE A 261 -16.85 26.88 20.29
C PHE A 261 -15.69 26.85 21.30
N PRO A 262 -15.84 27.44 22.49
CA PRO A 262 -14.83 27.45 23.56
C PRO A 262 -14.78 26.07 24.24
N ILE A 263 -13.94 25.16 23.74
CA ILE A 263 -13.87 23.78 24.24
C ILE A 263 -13.41 23.71 25.71
N SER A 264 -12.58 24.66 26.17
CA SER A 264 -12.19 24.73 27.59
C SER A 264 -13.40 24.84 28.50
N ASP A 265 -14.31 25.78 28.19
CA ASP A 265 -15.50 26.03 28.98
C ASP A 265 -16.47 24.84 28.95
N VAL A 266 -16.66 24.25 27.76
CA VAL A 266 -17.52 23.08 27.56
C VAL A 266 -17.02 21.89 28.36
N VAL A 267 -15.71 21.60 28.29
CA VAL A 267 -15.12 20.47 29.03
C VAL A 267 -15.15 20.71 30.53
N GLU A 268 -14.88 21.93 30.96
CA GLU A 268 -14.93 22.32 32.39
C GLU A 268 -16.34 22.19 32.97
N GLU A 269 -17.35 22.74 32.31
CA GLU A 269 -18.76 22.66 32.70
C GLU A 269 -19.20 21.18 32.84
N MET A 270 -18.90 20.36 31.81
CA MET A 270 -19.26 18.96 31.82
C MET A 270 -18.55 18.18 32.93
N ALA A 271 -17.25 18.39 33.11
CA ALA A 271 -16.48 17.67 34.12
C ALA A 271 -16.85 18.09 35.55
N GLN A 272 -17.15 19.36 35.78
CA GLN A 272 -17.60 19.84 37.11
C GLN A 272 -18.90 19.20 37.58
N SER A 273 -19.80 18.82 36.69
CA SER A 273 -21.04 18.10 37.03
C SER A 273 -20.79 16.75 37.74
N PHE A 274 -19.60 16.16 37.54
CA PHE A 274 -19.18 14.88 38.17
C PHE A 274 -18.49 15.08 39.53
N ALA A 275 -18.16 16.29 39.93
CA ALA A 275 -17.46 16.55 41.20
C ALA A 275 -18.28 16.20 42.43
N ALA A 276 -19.59 16.49 42.45
CA ALA A 276 -20.46 16.13 43.56
C ALA A 276 -20.70 14.59 43.62
N PRO A 277 -21.03 13.88 42.54
CA PRO A 277 -21.07 12.42 42.53
C PRO A 277 -19.77 11.75 43.00
N ALA A 278 -18.60 12.24 42.59
CA ALA A 278 -17.31 11.70 43.02
C ALA A 278 -17.10 11.84 44.54
N ARG A 279 -17.38 13.04 45.09
CA ARG A 279 -17.33 13.24 46.55
C ARG A 279 -18.26 12.32 47.31
N ASN A 280 -19.48 12.11 46.82
CA ASN A 280 -20.45 11.21 47.47
C ASN A 280 -19.97 9.76 47.50
N GLN A 281 -19.07 9.38 46.58
CA GLN A 281 -18.44 8.06 46.53
C GLN A 281 -17.07 8.02 47.23
N ASN A 282 -16.67 9.09 47.92
CA ASN A 282 -15.36 9.27 48.54
C ASN A 282 -14.21 9.09 47.54
N GLN A 283 -14.35 9.66 46.34
CA GLN A 283 -13.31 9.65 45.31
C GLN A 283 -12.68 11.02 45.21
N ASP A 284 -11.33 11.06 45.08
CA ASP A 284 -10.62 12.28 44.85
C ASP A 284 -10.76 12.71 43.38
N PHE A 285 -11.03 14.01 43.17
CA PHE A 285 -11.35 14.53 41.84
C PHE A 285 -10.54 15.77 41.52
N ALA A 286 -9.82 15.78 40.39
CA ALA A 286 -9.01 16.91 39.95
C ALA A 286 -9.25 17.26 38.48
N LEU A 287 -9.31 18.56 38.19
CA LEU A 287 -9.39 19.11 36.83
C LEU A 287 -8.16 19.94 36.51
N ARG A 288 -7.59 19.77 35.33
CA ARG A 288 -6.52 20.57 34.77
C ARG A 288 -6.87 20.94 33.33
N ILE A 289 -7.51 22.08 33.15
CA ILE A 289 -8.00 22.52 31.85
C ILE A 289 -7.23 23.77 31.45
N GLN A 290 -6.53 23.71 30.31
CA GLN A 290 -5.88 24.85 29.72
C GLN A 290 -6.97 25.86 29.28
N PRO A 291 -6.96 27.12 29.76
CA PRO A 291 -8.00 28.07 29.44
C PRO A 291 -7.91 28.58 27.99
N MET A 292 -8.99 29.18 27.51
CA MET A 292 -9.10 29.88 26.24
C MET A 292 -8.78 29.02 25.00
N LEU A 293 -9.02 27.69 25.03
CA LEU A 293 -8.95 26.87 23.88
C LEU A 293 -10.26 26.90 23.11
N ALA A 294 -10.17 27.09 21.79
CA ALA A 294 -11.30 26.97 20.87
C ALA A 294 -11.13 25.72 19.97
N TYR A 295 -12.25 25.13 19.60
CA TYR A 295 -12.29 23.97 18.73
C TYR A 295 -13.41 24.11 17.70
N THR A 296 -13.16 23.66 16.46
CA THR A 296 -14.19 23.57 15.42
C THR A 296 -14.65 22.13 15.28
N GLY A 297 -15.88 21.85 15.72
CA GLY A 297 -16.45 20.50 15.74
C GLY A 297 -17.91 20.53 16.17
N ASP A 298 -18.47 19.36 16.43
CA ASP A 298 -19.83 19.19 16.98
C ASP A 298 -19.77 19.25 18.51
N GLU A 299 -20.21 20.40 19.07
CA GLU A 299 -20.20 20.65 20.51
C GLU A 299 -20.99 19.59 21.29
N LYS A 300 -22.16 19.16 20.76
CA LYS A 300 -23.01 18.15 21.43
C LYS A 300 -22.29 16.80 21.50
N ALA A 301 -21.59 16.42 20.44
CA ALA A 301 -20.82 15.19 20.41
C ALA A 301 -19.61 15.26 21.38
N ILE A 302 -18.94 16.42 21.48
CA ILE A 302 -17.84 16.61 22.45
C ILE A 302 -18.37 16.58 23.91
N ARG A 303 -19.50 17.20 24.20
CA ARG A 303 -20.17 17.08 25.52
C ARG A 303 -20.45 15.63 25.87
N GLN A 304 -20.99 14.85 24.93
CA GLN A 304 -21.26 13.43 25.10
C GLN A 304 -19.97 12.62 25.28
N LEU A 305 -18.90 12.92 24.55
CA LEU A 305 -17.60 12.30 24.73
C LEU A 305 -17.08 12.46 26.16
N VAL A 306 -17.08 13.70 26.67
CA VAL A 306 -16.64 14.01 28.05
C VAL A 306 -17.52 13.27 29.06
N SER A 307 -18.85 13.33 28.89
CA SER A 307 -19.80 12.64 29.77
C SER A 307 -19.54 11.14 29.84
N ILE A 308 -19.32 10.47 28.69
CA ILE A 308 -19.02 9.04 28.64
C ILE A 308 -17.73 8.71 29.39
N LEU A 309 -16.65 9.49 29.15
CA LEU A 309 -15.36 9.26 29.78
C LEU A 309 -15.42 9.47 31.29
N MET A 310 -16.11 10.51 31.73
CA MET A 310 -16.27 10.82 33.17
C MET A 310 -17.19 9.83 33.89
N ASP A 311 -18.30 9.41 33.25
CA ASP A 311 -19.19 8.38 33.78
C ASP A 311 -18.46 7.05 33.95
N ASN A 312 -17.62 6.70 32.96
CA ASN A 312 -16.78 5.51 33.03
C ASN A 312 -15.77 5.60 34.19
N ALA A 313 -15.06 6.73 34.31
CA ALA A 313 -14.12 6.96 35.41
C ALA A 313 -14.80 6.85 36.78
N LEU A 314 -15.95 7.52 36.96
CA LEU A 314 -16.73 7.50 38.21
C LEU A 314 -17.17 6.08 38.60
N LYS A 315 -17.67 5.29 37.64
CA LYS A 315 -18.16 3.94 37.84
C LYS A 315 -17.09 2.92 38.25
N TYR A 316 -15.88 3.05 37.71
CA TYR A 316 -14.83 2.07 37.90
C TYR A 316 -13.78 2.46 38.92
N THR A 317 -13.84 3.68 39.44
CA THR A 317 -12.96 4.13 40.53
C THR A 317 -13.49 3.63 41.88
N PRO A 318 -12.67 2.99 42.71
CA PRO A 318 -13.06 2.61 44.07
C PRO A 318 -13.21 3.81 44.99
N SER A 319 -13.88 3.61 46.13
CA SER A 319 -13.86 4.59 47.24
C SER A 319 -12.42 4.82 47.70
N GLY A 320 -12.02 6.08 47.88
CA GLY A 320 -10.64 6.49 48.13
C GLY A 320 -9.73 6.50 46.90
N GLY A 321 -10.27 6.22 45.70
CA GLY A 321 -9.54 6.28 44.45
C GLY A 321 -9.50 7.70 43.87
N TRP A 322 -8.72 7.85 42.80
CA TRP A 322 -8.41 9.13 42.16
C TRP A 322 -8.97 9.20 40.74
N ILE A 323 -9.63 10.32 40.42
CA ILE A 323 -10.08 10.66 39.06
C ILE A 323 -9.47 12.00 38.67
N SER A 324 -8.89 12.09 37.46
CA SER A 324 -8.48 13.37 36.93
C SER A 324 -8.81 13.50 35.44
N LEU A 325 -9.16 14.74 35.05
CA LEU A 325 -9.35 15.12 33.67
C LEU A 325 -8.40 16.25 33.34
N GLN A 326 -7.67 16.10 32.25
CA GLN A 326 -6.74 17.12 31.71
C GLN A 326 -7.10 17.44 30.27
N LEU A 327 -7.17 18.72 29.94
CA LEU A 327 -7.29 19.22 28.57
C LEU A 327 -6.15 20.20 28.29
N GLU A 328 -5.38 19.91 27.25
CA GLU A 328 -4.26 20.77 26.84
C GLU A 328 -4.07 20.78 25.33
N LYS A 329 -3.42 21.81 24.84
CA LYS A 329 -3.00 21.89 23.43
C LYS A 329 -1.60 21.34 23.27
N GLN A 330 -1.45 20.31 22.46
CA GLN A 330 -0.16 19.74 22.08
C GLN A 330 0.07 19.93 20.56
N GLY A 331 0.89 20.92 20.22
CA GLY A 331 1.20 21.25 18.84
C GLY A 331 -0.05 21.64 18.03
N ARG A 332 -0.47 20.79 17.08
CA ARG A 332 -1.64 20.99 16.20
C ARG A 332 -2.86 20.18 16.63
N ALA A 333 -2.91 19.71 17.85
CA ALA A 333 -4.01 18.93 18.37
C ALA A 333 -4.38 19.38 19.80
N LEU A 334 -5.63 19.13 20.18
CA LEU A 334 -6.08 19.14 21.55
C LEU A 334 -6.02 17.72 22.08
N VAL A 335 -5.52 17.58 23.29
CA VAL A 335 -5.40 16.29 23.97
C VAL A 335 -6.24 16.36 25.23
N LEU A 336 -7.28 15.52 25.28
CA LEU A 336 -8.11 15.30 26.44
C LEU A 336 -7.68 13.96 27.06
N THR A 337 -7.23 14.00 28.32
CA THR A 337 -6.78 12.82 29.06
C THR A 337 -7.67 12.64 30.30
N VAL A 338 -8.26 11.47 30.45
CA VAL A 338 -8.97 11.06 31.65
C VAL A 338 -8.21 9.92 32.30
N PHE A 339 -7.88 10.11 33.56
CA PHE A 339 -7.24 9.10 34.40
C PHE A 339 -8.18 8.68 35.50
N ASN A 340 -8.19 7.39 35.81
CA ASN A 340 -8.86 6.89 37.01
C ASN A 340 -8.14 5.68 37.62
N SER A 341 -8.16 5.56 38.94
CA SER A 341 -7.76 4.34 39.64
C SER A 341 -8.77 3.22 39.39
N THR A 342 -8.35 1.96 39.38
CA THR A 342 -9.24 0.81 39.23
C THR A 342 -8.87 -0.31 40.21
N THR A 343 -9.88 -1.04 40.71
CA THR A 343 -9.67 -2.24 41.53
C THR A 343 -9.41 -3.49 40.71
N GLN A 344 -9.70 -3.45 39.42
CA GLN A 344 -9.50 -4.59 38.52
C GLN A 344 -8.13 -4.51 37.88
N ALA A 345 -7.40 -5.62 37.91
CA ALA A 345 -6.15 -5.72 37.17
C ALA A 345 -6.42 -5.65 35.66
N LEU A 346 -5.93 -4.59 35.02
CA LEU A 346 -6.04 -4.40 33.58
C LEU A 346 -4.77 -4.93 32.92
N ASN A 347 -4.89 -6.01 32.17
CA ASN A 347 -3.82 -6.48 31.31
C ASN A 347 -3.89 -5.80 29.92
N GLN A 348 -2.81 -5.86 29.15
CA GLN A 348 -2.74 -5.24 27.82
C GLN A 348 -3.81 -5.76 26.86
N GLU A 349 -4.17 -7.04 26.98
CA GLU A 349 -5.21 -7.65 26.16
C GLU A 349 -6.59 -7.03 26.45
N SER A 350 -6.93 -6.89 27.73
CA SER A 350 -8.18 -6.23 28.16
C SER A 350 -8.24 -4.78 27.68
N VAL A 351 -7.13 -4.04 27.79
CA VAL A 351 -7.05 -2.64 27.35
C VAL A 351 -7.24 -2.51 25.83
N ALA A 352 -6.74 -3.43 25.03
CA ALA A 352 -6.90 -3.43 23.59
C ALA A 352 -8.37 -3.55 23.15
N HIS A 353 -9.20 -4.26 23.93
CA HIS A 353 -10.60 -4.51 23.64
C HIS A 353 -11.59 -3.53 24.30
N LEU A 354 -11.12 -2.57 25.11
CA LEU A 354 -12.00 -1.61 25.82
C LEU A 354 -12.93 -0.80 24.90
N PHE A 355 -12.54 -0.60 23.65
CA PHE A 355 -13.32 0.14 22.66
C PHE A 355 -14.20 -0.76 21.77
N ASP A 356 -14.20 -2.07 22.02
CA ASP A 356 -15.06 -3.01 21.28
C ASP A 356 -16.49 -2.93 21.84
N ARG A 357 -17.47 -3.12 20.95
CA ARG A 357 -18.88 -3.07 21.32
C ARG A 357 -19.21 -4.22 22.28
N PHE A 358 -19.99 -3.92 23.33
CA PHE A 358 -20.42 -4.87 24.35
C PHE A 358 -19.28 -5.49 25.17
N TYR A 359 -18.03 -5.05 24.95
CA TYR A 359 -16.91 -5.56 25.73
C TYR A 359 -16.92 -5.01 27.15
N ARG A 360 -16.63 -5.88 28.11
CA ARG A 360 -16.51 -5.58 29.55
C ARG A 360 -15.44 -6.45 30.15
N VAL A 361 -14.63 -5.88 31.03
CA VAL A 361 -13.55 -6.61 31.72
C VAL A 361 -14.16 -7.64 32.72
N ASP A 362 -15.32 -7.34 33.34
CA ASP A 362 -16.02 -8.25 34.23
C ASP A 362 -17.52 -8.30 33.88
N PRO A 363 -17.98 -9.39 33.26
CA PRO A 363 -19.39 -9.60 32.93
C PRO A 363 -20.32 -9.79 34.17
N SER A 364 -19.77 -10.23 35.32
CA SER A 364 -20.57 -10.60 36.49
C SER A 364 -21.16 -9.42 37.27
N ARG A 365 -20.58 -8.21 37.13
CA ARG A 365 -21.06 -6.98 37.77
C ARG A 365 -22.15 -6.24 36.98
N SER A 366 -22.83 -6.93 36.06
CA SER A 366 -23.81 -6.32 35.13
C SER A 366 -25.03 -5.70 35.83
N SER A 367 -25.42 -6.18 37.01
CA SER A 367 -26.60 -5.72 37.74
C SER A 367 -26.37 -4.43 38.54
N HIS A 368 -25.16 -4.15 39.02
CA HIS A 368 -24.87 -3.03 39.90
C HIS A 368 -24.29 -1.78 39.17
N THR A 369 -23.54 -1.94 38.08
CA THR A 369 -22.85 -0.81 37.41
C THR A 369 -23.56 -0.29 36.18
N GLY A 370 -24.65 -0.90 35.71
CA GLY A 370 -25.60 -0.32 34.73
C GLY A 370 -25.13 -0.02 33.32
N GLY A 371 -23.95 -0.47 32.88
CA GLY A 371 -23.44 -0.17 31.55
C GLY A 371 -23.47 -1.38 30.59
N TYR A 372 -23.79 -1.15 29.29
CA TYR A 372 -23.87 -2.21 28.26
C TYR A 372 -22.55 -2.44 27.49
N GLY A 373 -21.48 -1.74 27.86
CA GLY A 373 -20.22 -1.81 27.10
C GLY A 373 -20.26 -1.07 25.75
N LEU A 374 -21.18 -0.10 25.60
CA LEU A 374 -21.26 0.72 24.39
C LEU A 374 -20.58 2.09 24.54
N GLY A 375 -20.46 2.61 25.76
CA GLY A 375 -19.98 3.97 26.00
C GLY A 375 -18.61 4.24 25.35
N LEU A 376 -17.60 3.42 25.62
CA LEU A 376 -16.27 3.64 25.06
C LEU A 376 -16.24 3.43 23.53
N SER A 377 -17.06 2.58 22.96
CA SER A 377 -17.20 2.45 21.49
C SER A 377 -17.84 3.69 20.87
N ILE A 378 -18.80 4.32 21.57
CA ILE A 378 -19.36 5.64 21.18
C ILE A 378 -18.27 6.72 21.26
N ALA A 379 -17.50 6.78 22.35
CA ALA A 379 -16.38 7.71 22.49
C ALA A 379 -15.37 7.57 21.35
N LYS A 380 -15.05 6.35 20.93
CA LYS A 380 -14.22 6.06 19.74
C LYS A 380 -14.86 6.57 18.45
N GLY A 381 -16.16 6.36 18.30
CA GLY A 381 -16.93 6.85 17.15
C GLY A 381 -16.90 8.38 17.06
N ILE A 382 -17.12 9.08 18.18
CA ILE A 382 -17.09 10.55 18.25
C ILE A 382 -15.67 11.07 17.90
N ALA A 383 -14.62 10.50 18.50
CA ALA A 383 -13.25 10.86 18.20
C ALA A 383 -12.92 10.67 16.70
N SER A 384 -13.33 9.54 16.13
CA SER A 384 -13.13 9.22 14.71
C SER A 384 -13.90 10.17 13.78
N ALA A 385 -15.15 10.52 14.11
CA ALA A 385 -15.95 11.49 13.35
C ALA A 385 -15.29 12.86 13.30
N HIS A 386 -14.58 13.26 14.37
CA HIS A 386 -13.76 14.47 14.42
C HIS A 386 -12.34 14.30 13.85
N LYS A 387 -12.07 13.21 13.10
CA LYS A 387 -10.74 12.88 12.54
C LYS A 387 -9.65 12.77 13.62
N GLY A 388 -10.06 12.54 14.86
CA GLY A 388 -9.22 12.33 16.03
C GLY A 388 -8.88 10.87 16.25
N ARG A 389 -8.24 10.62 17.40
CA ARG A 389 -7.87 9.26 17.85
C ARG A 389 -8.17 9.15 19.35
N ILE A 390 -8.56 7.96 19.78
CA ILE A 390 -8.68 7.61 21.18
C ILE A 390 -7.78 6.41 21.48
N ARG A 391 -7.13 6.44 22.64
CA ARG A 391 -6.26 5.36 23.12
C ARG A 391 -6.54 5.14 24.61
N ALA A 392 -6.36 3.91 25.05
CA ALA A 392 -6.37 3.55 26.45
C ALA A 392 -5.03 2.90 26.80
N ASP A 393 -4.57 3.12 28.03
CA ASP A 393 -3.37 2.52 28.58
C ASP A 393 -3.56 2.26 30.08
N SER A 394 -2.89 1.26 30.60
CA SER A 394 -2.84 0.93 32.02
C SER A 394 -1.40 0.66 32.42
N PRO A 395 -0.64 1.72 32.78
CA PRO A 395 0.81 1.59 33.00
C PRO A 395 1.20 0.70 34.18
N ASP A 396 0.34 0.63 35.20
CA ASP A 396 0.56 -0.07 36.46
C ASP A 396 -0.41 -1.24 36.71
N GLY A 397 -1.30 -1.51 35.74
CA GLY A 397 -2.35 -2.53 35.87
C GLY A 397 -3.46 -2.19 36.87
N SER A 398 -3.34 -1.07 37.63
CA SER A 398 -4.26 -0.62 38.68
C SER A 398 -4.87 0.74 38.41
N SER A 399 -4.58 1.32 37.26
CA SER A 399 -5.14 2.57 36.75
C SER A 399 -5.50 2.45 35.28
N LEU A 400 -6.41 3.31 34.83
CA LEU A 400 -6.78 3.45 33.43
C LEU A 400 -6.54 4.88 32.97
N VAL A 401 -5.84 5.04 31.87
CA VAL A 401 -5.63 6.32 31.20
C VAL A 401 -6.30 6.26 29.83
N ILE A 402 -7.29 7.13 29.60
CA ILE A 402 -7.91 7.29 28.30
C ILE A 402 -7.50 8.64 27.72
N GLN A 403 -6.89 8.62 26.55
CA GLN A 403 -6.42 9.82 25.86
C GLN A 403 -7.15 9.99 24.52
N VAL A 404 -7.76 11.14 24.33
CA VAL A 404 -8.42 11.54 23.08
C VAL A 404 -7.61 12.67 22.45
N THR A 405 -7.20 12.50 21.20
CA THR A 405 -6.47 13.52 20.43
C THR A 405 -7.38 14.05 19.32
N LEU A 406 -7.68 15.34 19.35
CA LEU A 406 -8.53 16.03 18.38
C LEU A 406 -7.70 17.00 17.55
N PRO A 407 -7.64 16.90 16.23
CA PRO A 407 -6.85 17.80 15.39
C PRO A 407 -7.47 19.21 15.34
N LEU A 408 -6.66 20.24 15.52
CA LEU A 408 -7.08 21.66 15.49
C LEU A 408 -7.38 22.19 14.08
N ASN A 409 -6.99 21.46 13.02
CA ASN A 409 -7.20 21.85 11.62
C ASN A 409 -7.95 20.77 10.84
N ALA A 410 -9.26 20.70 11.04
CA ALA A 410 -10.17 20.05 10.09
C ALA A 410 -10.76 21.13 9.18
N ASP A 411 -10.14 21.30 7.99
CA ASP A 411 -10.68 21.96 6.80
C ASP A 411 -11.17 23.44 6.86
N ARG A 412 -10.22 24.38 6.94
CA ARG A 412 -10.43 25.71 6.30
C ARG A 412 -10.48 25.63 4.74
N ARG A 413 -10.24 24.46 4.11
CA ARG A 413 -10.20 24.33 2.65
C ARG A 413 -11.54 23.97 2.00
N ALA A 414 -12.46 23.35 2.70
CA ALA A 414 -13.77 22.97 2.15
C ALA A 414 -14.74 24.15 2.09
N SER A 415 -14.79 25.01 3.12
CA SER A 415 -15.73 26.15 3.15
C SER A 415 -15.38 27.32 2.21
N LYS A 416 -14.14 27.36 1.71
CA LYS A 416 -13.70 28.39 0.75
C LYS A 416 -13.99 28.00 -0.71
N ARG A 417 -14.24 26.72 -1.01
CA ARG A 417 -14.65 26.27 -2.35
C ARG A 417 -16.14 26.38 -2.62
N GLU A 418 -16.98 26.32 -1.58
CA GLU A 418 -18.43 26.49 -1.73
C GLU A 418 -18.90 27.96 -1.77
N ARG A 419 -18.02 28.94 -1.48
CA ARG A 419 -18.37 30.38 -1.59
C ARG A 419 -17.89 31.05 -2.87
N ILE A 420 -17.26 30.32 -3.79
CA ILE A 420 -16.73 30.83 -5.08
C ILE A 420 -17.27 30.00 -6.27
N GLY A 421 -18.32 29.19 -6.05
CA GLY A 421 -19.04 28.50 -7.11
C GLY A 421 -20.46 29.01 -7.28
#